data_cc20b7455e3f483cb601194d0d0e3784
#
_entry.id   cc20b7455e3f483cb601194d0d0e3784
#
_cell.length_a   1.000
_cell.length_b   1.000
_cell.length_c   1.000
_cell.angle_alpha   90.00
_cell.angle_beta   90.00
_cell.angle_gamma   90.00
#
_symmetry.space_group_name_H-M   'P 1'
#
loop_
_entity.id
_entity.type
_entity.pdbx_description
1 polymer ?
#
loop_
_entity_poly.entity_id
_entity_poly.type
_entity_poly.pdbx_seq_one_letter_code
_entity_poly.pdbx_strand_id
1 'polypeptide(L)'
;VVSDTQWSIFCDAFGFAELRADPRLATNNDRVRARDWMMPLLRERLASSAAADLAAVFERNRLPYAPITRPQDLFDDPHLNATGGLAEITIPASASAAGRVVAARAPLLPLTFDGARLPARGGPPALGADNAAVLRELGYLDDEIATLRSERVVADAPAGAASAIEAASS
;
A
#
# COMPACT_ATOMS: atom_id res chain seq x y z
N VAL A 1 15.06 -14.32 5.61
CA VAL A 1 16.18 -15.27 5.48
C VAL A 1 15.59 -16.64 5.18
N VAL A 2 15.69 -17.08 3.93
CA VAL A 2 15.04 -18.31 3.44
C VAL A 2 16.02 -19.44 3.13
N SER A 3 17.25 -19.14 2.72
CA SER A 3 18.25 -20.17 2.43
C SER A 3 19.16 -20.43 3.64
N ASP A 4 19.80 -21.61 3.65
CA ASP A 4 20.74 -21.97 4.71
C ASP A 4 22.01 -21.10 4.66
N THR A 5 22.43 -20.69 3.45
CA THR A 5 23.51 -19.72 3.27
C THR A 5 23.15 -18.36 3.86
N GLN A 6 21.95 -17.85 3.60
CA GLN A 6 21.49 -16.59 4.18
C GLN A 6 21.36 -16.65 5.70
N TRP A 7 20.95 -17.81 6.25
CA TRP A 7 20.93 -18.03 7.68
C TRP A 7 22.32 -17.92 8.31
N SER A 8 23.32 -18.56 7.69
CA SER A 8 24.71 -18.46 8.16
C SER A 8 25.21 -17.02 8.14
N ILE A 9 25.00 -16.30 7.03
CA ILE A 9 25.37 -14.88 6.90
C ILE A 9 24.65 -14.02 7.95
N PHE A 10 23.38 -14.26 8.18
CA PHE A 10 22.59 -13.56 9.19
C PHE A 10 23.16 -13.78 10.59
N CYS A 11 23.42 -15.03 10.97
CA CYS A 11 24.00 -15.34 12.28
C CYS A 11 25.37 -14.69 12.47
N ASP A 12 26.21 -14.69 11.44
CA ASP A 12 27.53 -14.06 11.49
C ASP A 12 27.40 -12.53 11.61
N ALA A 13 26.53 -11.92 10.82
CA ALA A 13 26.33 -10.47 10.80
C ALA A 13 25.82 -9.91 12.14
N PHE A 14 25.03 -10.70 12.87
CA PHE A 14 24.42 -10.31 14.15
C PHE A 14 25.07 -10.95 15.38
N GLY A 15 26.16 -11.71 15.21
CA GLY A 15 26.89 -12.33 16.33
C GLY A 15 26.13 -13.48 17.00
N PHE A 16 25.27 -14.21 16.27
CA PHE A 16 24.46 -15.30 16.80
C PHE A 16 25.14 -16.67 16.57
N ALA A 17 26.38 -16.79 17.00
CA ALA A 17 27.20 -17.99 16.77
C ALA A 17 26.54 -19.27 17.32
N GLU A 18 25.88 -19.19 18.46
CA GLU A 18 25.16 -20.30 19.09
C GLU A 18 23.94 -20.76 18.26
N LEU A 19 23.21 -19.84 17.63
CA LEU A 19 22.09 -20.19 16.75
C LEU A 19 22.58 -20.80 15.45
N ARG A 20 23.74 -20.36 14.97
CA ARG A 20 24.38 -20.93 13.79
C ARG A 20 24.84 -22.38 14.04
N ALA A 21 25.35 -22.66 15.23
CA ALA A 21 25.84 -23.97 15.61
C ALA A 21 24.74 -24.95 16.06
N ASP A 22 23.53 -24.47 16.29
CA ASP A 22 22.42 -25.33 16.77
C ASP A 22 21.91 -26.25 15.65
N PRO A 23 22.03 -27.60 15.83
CA PRO A 23 21.59 -28.57 14.83
C PRO A 23 20.07 -28.51 14.56
N ARG A 24 19.27 -27.99 15.51
CA ARG A 24 17.83 -27.80 15.35
C ARG A 24 17.48 -26.66 14.40
N LEU A 25 18.47 -25.88 13.94
CA LEU A 25 18.33 -24.74 13.02
C LEU A 25 19.13 -24.92 11.73
N ALA A 26 19.68 -26.11 11.49
CA ALA A 26 20.61 -26.41 10.40
C ALA A 26 20.00 -26.15 9.02
N THR A 27 18.77 -26.57 8.81
CA THR A 27 18.07 -26.38 7.52
C THR A 27 16.89 -25.39 7.65
N ASN A 28 16.44 -24.86 6.52
CA ASN A 28 15.24 -24.01 6.51
C ASN A 28 14.02 -24.72 7.12
N ASN A 29 13.83 -26.00 6.82
CA ASN A 29 12.72 -26.77 7.40
C ASN A 29 12.83 -26.91 8.91
N ASP A 30 14.03 -27.07 9.45
CA ASP A 30 14.25 -27.13 10.89
C ASP A 30 13.93 -25.80 11.55
N ARG A 31 14.35 -24.68 10.94
CA ARG A 31 14.01 -23.33 11.43
C ARG A 31 12.51 -23.04 11.39
N VAL A 32 11.80 -23.55 10.39
CA VAL A 32 10.32 -23.45 10.34
C VAL A 32 9.70 -24.21 11.52
N ARG A 33 10.18 -25.41 11.83
CA ARG A 33 9.70 -26.20 13.00
C ARG A 33 10.06 -25.54 14.34
N ALA A 34 11.21 -24.87 14.39
CA ALA A 34 11.71 -24.18 15.58
C ALA A 34 11.09 -22.77 15.78
N ARG A 35 10.20 -22.33 14.91
CA ARG A 35 9.70 -20.95 14.86
C ARG A 35 9.16 -20.44 16.20
N ASP A 36 8.44 -21.29 16.93
CA ASP A 36 7.74 -20.88 18.15
C ASP A 36 8.69 -20.42 19.25
N TRP A 37 9.85 -21.03 19.38
CA TRP A 37 10.85 -20.63 20.36
C TRP A 37 11.93 -19.71 19.77
N MET A 38 12.29 -19.88 18.50
CA MET A 38 13.34 -19.09 17.85
C MET A 38 12.92 -17.64 17.62
N MET A 39 11.69 -17.39 17.17
CA MET A 39 11.24 -16.03 16.86
C MET A 39 11.17 -15.08 18.06
N PRO A 40 10.68 -15.51 19.25
CA PRO A 40 10.78 -14.68 20.46
C PRO A 40 12.22 -14.30 20.80
N LEU A 41 13.14 -15.26 20.74
CA LEU A 41 14.56 -15.03 21.01
C LEU A 41 15.19 -14.01 20.05
N LEU A 42 14.91 -14.13 18.75
CA LEU A 42 15.39 -13.16 17.75
C LEU A 42 14.79 -11.76 17.97
N ARG A 43 13.51 -11.67 18.30
CA ARG A 43 12.86 -10.38 18.61
C ARG A 43 13.50 -9.71 19.81
N GLU A 44 13.73 -10.45 20.89
CA GLU A 44 14.39 -9.93 22.09
C GLU A 44 15.79 -9.40 21.77
N ARG A 45 16.59 -10.16 21.04
CA ARG A 45 17.97 -9.77 20.71
C ARG A 45 18.07 -8.57 19.77
N LEU A 46 17.11 -8.41 18.85
CA LEU A 46 17.09 -7.31 17.90
C LEU A 46 16.33 -6.07 18.40
N ALA A 47 15.55 -6.20 19.47
CA ALA A 47 14.68 -5.12 19.97
C ALA A 47 15.42 -3.87 20.44
N SER A 48 16.68 -4.01 20.86
CA SER A 48 17.51 -2.88 21.30
C SER A 48 18.18 -2.11 20.17
N SER A 49 18.12 -2.61 18.95
CA SER A 49 18.75 -1.98 17.78
C SER A 49 17.78 -1.07 17.05
N ALA A 50 18.27 0.07 16.58
CA ALA A 50 17.45 0.94 15.73
C ALA A 50 17.19 0.28 14.35
N ALA A 51 16.00 0.50 13.80
CA ALA A 51 15.62 -0.09 12.50
C ALA A 51 16.58 0.29 11.37
N ALA A 52 17.11 1.51 11.38
CA ALA A 52 18.09 1.97 10.40
C ALA A 52 19.42 1.20 10.50
N ASP A 53 19.88 0.91 11.72
CA ASP A 53 21.12 0.15 11.94
C ASP A 53 20.96 -1.29 11.48
N LEU A 54 19.80 -1.91 11.79
CA LEU A 54 19.47 -3.25 11.30
C LEU A 54 19.43 -3.28 9.76
N ALA A 55 18.76 -2.32 9.13
CA ALA A 55 18.70 -2.19 7.67
C ALA A 55 20.10 -2.10 7.06
N ALA A 56 20.98 -1.27 7.61
CA ALA A 56 22.34 -1.13 7.14
C ALA A 56 23.16 -2.44 7.28
N VAL A 57 22.92 -3.24 8.31
CA VAL A 57 23.53 -4.58 8.44
C VAL A 57 23.02 -5.53 7.36
N PHE A 58 21.70 -5.55 7.10
CA PHE A 58 21.10 -6.38 6.05
C PHE A 58 21.66 -6.01 4.67
N GLU A 59 21.75 -4.72 4.34
CA GLU A 59 22.30 -4.24 3.07
C GLU A 59 23.77 -4.62 2.86
N ARG A 60 24.63 -4.35 3.85
CA ARG A 60 26.06 -4.69 3.77
C ARG A 60 26.31 -6.17 3.55
N ASN A 61 25.43 -7.02 4.09
CA ASN A 61 25.54 -8.46 3.99
C ASN A 61 24.69 -9.06 2.86
N ARG A 62 24.05 -8.22 2.03
CA ARG A 62 23.18 -8.62 0.91
C ARG A 62 22.08 -9.59 1.35
N LEU A 63 21.56 -9.39 2.54
CA LEU A 63 20.43 -10.14 3.08
C LEU A 63 19.13 -9.46 2.68
N PRO A 64 18.13 -10.21 2.21
CA PRO A 64 16.83 -9.62 1.87
C PRO A 64 16.10 -9.17 3.14
N TYR A 65 15.57 -7.96 3.09
CA TYR A 65 14.71 -7.41 4.12
C TYR A 65 13.68 -6.46 3.48
N ALA A 66 12.65 -6.13 4.22
CA ALA A 66 11.70 -5.08 3.85
C ALA A 66 11.35 -4.30 5.12
N PRO A 67 11.50 -2.97 5.10
CA PRO A 67 11.05 -2.14 6.21
C PRO A 67 9.52 -2.16 6.27
N ILE A 68 8.98 -2.13 7.49
CA ILE A 68 7.55 -1.88 7.70
C ILE A 68 7.39 -0.37 7.79
N THR A 69 6.82 0.22 6.74
CA THR A 69 6.56 1.65 6.63
C THR A 69 5.08 1.94 6.82
N ARG A 70 4.75 3.13 7.30
CA ARG A 70 3.36 3.60 7.37
C ARG A 70 2.93 4.13 6.01
N PRO A 71 1.64 4.13 5.66
CA PRO A 71 1.18 4.64 4.37
C PRO A 71 1.64 6.07 4.07
N GLN A 72 1.68 6.94 5.08
CA GLN A 72 2.14 8.33 4.91
C GLN A 72 3.63 8.45 4.58
N ASP A 73 4.46 7.48 4.97
CA ASP A 73 5.90 7.50 4.70
C ASP A 73 6.19 7.33 3.19
N LEU A 74 5.21 6.85 2.40
CA LEU A 74 5.31 6.73 0.94
C LEU A 74 5.49 8.10 0.24
N PHE A 75 4.98 9.19 0.83
CA PHE A 75 5.10 10.52 0.23
C PHE A 75 6.53 11.05 0.26
N ASP A 76 7.35 10.55 1.16
CA ASP A 76 8.76 10.88 1.32
C ASP A 76 9.70 9.79 0.77
N ASP A 77 9.14 8.72 0.17
CA ASP A 77 9.93 7.65 -0.42
C ASP A 77 10.79 8.16 -1.59
N PRO A 78 12.14 8.03 -1.51
CA PRO A 78 13.04 8.57 -2.52
C PRO A 78 12.82 7.95 -3.90
N HIS A 79 12.47 6.66 -3.98
CA HIS A 79 12.27 5.97 -5.24
C HIS A 79 10.97 6.43 -5.92
N LEU A 80 9.86 6.52 -5.17
CA LEU A 80 8.59 7.01 -5.70
C LEU A 80 8.71 8.46 -6.21
N ASN A 81 9.41 9.32 -5.46
CA ASN A 81 9.64 10.71 -5.87
C ASN A 81 10.55 10.78 -7.10
N ALA A 82 11.66 10.04 -7.14
CA ALA A 82 12.60 10.06 -8.28
C ALA A 82 12.01 9.47 -9.57
N THR A 83 11.08 8.51 -9.46
CA THR A 83 10.50 7.81 -10.62
C THR A 83 9.14 8.35 -11.05
N GLY A 84 8.65 9.45 -10.46
CA GLY A 84 7.31 9.97 -10.73
C GLY A 84 6.21 8.99 -10.30
N GLY A 85 6.45 8.24 -9.24
CA GLY A 85 5.51 7.21 -8.74
C GLY A 85 4.33 7.77 -7.94
N LEU A 86 4.25 9.09 -7.76
CA LEU A 86 3.16 9.78 -7.06
C LEU A 86 2.46 10.73 -8.03
N ALA A 87 1.14 10.75 -8.00
CA ALA A 87 0.31 11.72 -8.74
C ALA A 87 -0.47 12.61 -7.78
N GLU A 88 -0.68 13.84 -8.19
CA GLU A 88 -1.65 14.71 -7.54
C GLU A 88 -3.06 14.30 -7.97
N ILE A 89 -3.96 14.23 -6.99
CA ILE A 89 -5.38 13.94 -7.18
C ILE A 89 -6.22 14.96 -6.42
N THR A 90 -7.44 15.15 -6.89
CA THR A 90 -8.42 16.00 -6.21
C THR A 90 -9.46 15.12 -5.54
N ILE A 91 -9.66 15.30 -4.24
CA ILE A 91 -10.72 14.66 -3.47
C ILE A 91 -11.89 15.64 -3.42
N PRO A 92 -13.05 15.30 -4.00
CA PRO A 92 -14.21 16.19 -3.98
C PRO A 92 -14.74 16.37 -2.54
N ALA A 93 -15.44 17.48 -2.29
CA ALA A 93 -15.97 17.79 -0.95
C ALA A 93 -16.85 16.68 -0.38
N SER A 94 -17.62 16.02 -1.24
CA SER A 94 -18.51 14.89 -0.87
C SER A 94 -17.78 13.60 -0.49
N ALA A 95 -16.52 13.44 -0.92
CA ALA A 95 -15.67 12.30 -0.57
C ALA A 95 -14.63 12.65 0.51
N SER A 96 -14.57 13.92 0.91
CA SER A 96 -13.60 14.43 1.88
C SER A 96 -14.19 14.50 3.28
N ALA A 97 -13.52 13.92 4.29
CA ALA A 97 -13.88 14.08 5.68
C ALA A 97 -13.88 15.55 6.15
N ALA A 98 -13.16 16.43 5.44
CA ALA A 98 -13.13 17.86 5.73
C ALA A 98 -14.34 18.64 5.15
N GLY A 99 -15.24 17.98 4.41
CA GLY A 99 -16.39 18.61 3.76
C GLY A 99 -16.04 19.68 2.70
N ARG A 100 -14.80 19.68 2.21
CA ARG A 100 -14.30 20.61 1.19
C ARG A 100 -13.40 19.87 0.19
N VAL A 101 -13.18 20.46 -0.97
CA VAL A 101 -12.23 19.94 -1.95
C VAL A 101 -10.82 19.94 -1.35
N VAL A 102 -10.11 18.82 -1.49
CA VAL A 102 -8.75 18.64 -0.96
C VAL A 102 -7.85 18.15 -2.08
N ALA A 103 -6.72 18.81 -2.28
CA ALA A 103 -5.61 18.26 -3.05
C ALA A 103 -4.90 17.20 -2.22
N ALA A 104 -4.62 16.07 -2.83
CA ALA A 104 -3.91 14.95 -2.19
C ALA A 104 -2.94 14.32 -3.18
N ARG A 105 -2.04 13.48 -2.67
CA ARG A 105 -1.13 12.68 -3.49
C ARG A 105 -1.49 11.20 -3.33
N ALA A 106 -1.38 10.45 -4.40
CA ALA A 106 -1.61 9.02 -4.39
C ALA A 106 -0.50 8.29 -5.17
N PRO A 107 -0.12 7.08 -4.76
CA PRO A 107 0.82 6.27 -5.53
C PRO A 107 0.17 5.81 -6.84
N LEU A 108 0.91 5.91 -7.92
CA LEU A 108 0.55 5.34 -9.22
C LEU A 108 0.83 3.84 -9.23
N LEU A 109 0.19 3.13 -10.15
CA LEU A 109 0.51 1.72 -10.40
C LEU A 109 2.01 1.57 -10.75
N PRO A 110 2.69 0.53 -10.25
CA PRO A 110 4.11 0.28 -10.52
C PRO A 110 4.29 -0.37 -11.91
N LEU A 111 3.56 0.13 -12.90
CA LEU A 111 3.56 -0.38 -14.28
C LEU A 111 3.89 0.76 -15.24
N THR A 112 4.67 0.45 -16.27
CA THR A 112 4.93 1.33 -17.39
C THR A 112 4.50 0.66 -18.69
N PHE A 113 3.90 1.44 -19.58
CA PHE A 113 3.59 1.06 -20.96
C PHE A 113 4.31 2.03 -21.88
N ASP A 114 5.04 1.50 -22.86
CA ASP A 114 5.86 2.29 -23.79
C ASP A 114 6.77 3.33 -23.08
N GLY A 115 7.33 2.93 -21.94
CA GLY A 115 8.23 3.77 -21.14
C GLY A 115 7.54 4.82 -20.25
N ALA A 116 6.21 4.92 -20.26
CA ALA A 116 5.45 5.86 -19.46
C ALA A 116 4.59 5.16 -18.39
N ARG A 117 4.46 5.76 -17.21
CA ARG A 117 3.50 5.33 -16.19
C ARG A 117 2.08 5.72 -16.61
N LEU A 118 1.13 4.87 -16.28
CA LEU A 118 -0.28 5.22 -16.42
C LEU A 118 -0.63 6.34 -15.43
N PRO A 119 -1.21 7.45 -15.90
CA PRO A 119 -1.62 8.54 -15.02
C PRO A 119 -2.84 8.15 -14.17
N ALA A 120 -3.06 8.86 -13.08
CA ALA A 120 -4.35 8.82 -12.39
C ALA A 120 -5.44 9.38 -13.30
N ARG A 121 -6.55 8.68 -13.45
CA ARG A 121 -7.70 9.13 -14.29
C ARG A 121 -8.61 10.12 -13.59
N GLY A 122 -8.42 10.34 -12.31
CA GLY A 122 -9.21 11.24 -11.46
C GLY A 122 -8.98 10.97 -9.99
N GLY A 123 -9.69 11.69 -9.14
CA GLY A 123 -9.77 11.45 -7.71
C GLY A 123 -10.78 10.35 -7.35
N PRO A 124 -10.91 10.00 -6.07
CA PRO A 124 -11.93 9.06 -5.61
C PRO A 124 -13.32 9.63 -5.92
N PRO A 125 -14.23 8.81 -6.50
CA PRO A 125 -15.59 9.25 -6.77
C PRO A 125 -16.36 9.52 -5.47
N ALA A 126 -17.33 10.41 -5.53
CA ALA A 126 -18.32 10.52 -4.47
C ALA A 126 -19.16 9.24 -4.38
N LEU A 127 -19.71 8.96 -3.19
CA LEU A 127 -20.60 7.82 -3.01
C LEU A 127 -21.80 7.94 -3.98
N GLY A 128 -22.01 6.90 -4.79
CA GLY A 128 -23.11 6.84 -5.76
C GLY A 128 -22.91 7.68 -7.03
N ALA A 129 -21.77 8.32 -7.24
CA ALA A 129 -21.51 9.15 -8.42
C ALA A 129 -21.74 8.42 -9.75
N ASP A 130 -21.39 7.14 -9.82
CA ASP A 130 -21.46 6.33 -11.03
C ASP A 130 -22.72 5.47 -11.12
N ASN A 131 -23.64 5.52 -10.12
CA ASN A 131 -24.81 4.66 -10.06
C ASN A 131 -25.63 4.70 -11.34
N ALA A 132 -25.96 5.89 -11.83
CA ALA A 132 -26.79 6.02 -13.03
C ALA A 132 -26.08 5.51 -14.29
N ALA A 133 -24.77 5.75 -14.41
CA ALA A 133 -23.99 5.29 -15.55
C ALA A 133 -23.95 3.74 -15.57
N VAL A 134 -23.60 3.12 -14.44
CA VAL A 134 -23.54 1.67 -14.31
C VAL A 134 -24.89 1.01 -14.54
N LEU A 135 -25.97 1.57 -13.99
CA LEU A 135 -27.32 1.02 -14.18
C LEU A 135 -27.77 1.11 -15.65
N ARG A 136 -27.45 2.19 -16.36
CA ARG A 136 -27.74 2.29 -17.81
C ARG A 136 -26.94 1.27 -18.63
N GLU A 137 -25.67 1.05 -18.30
CA GLU A 137 -24.86 -0.01 -18.94
C GLU A 137 -25.45 -1.41 -18.71
N LEU A 138 -26.11 -1.62 -17.57
CA LEU A 138 -26.85 -2.86 -17.27
C LEU A 138 -28.23 -2.94 -17.91
N GLY A 139 -28.67 -1.90 -18.64
CA GLY A 139 -29.90 -1.88 -19.38
C GLY A 139 -31.12 -1.29 -18.65
N TYR A 140 -30.92 -0.70 -17.46
CA TYR A 140 -32.02 -0.02 -16.76
C TYR A 140 -32.39 1.28 -17.46
N LEU A 141 -33.69 1.55 -17.55
CA LEU A 141 -34.23 2.80 -18.07
C LEU A 141 -34.18 3.91 -17.00
N ASP A 142 -34.26 5.17 -17.43
CA ASP A 142 -34.14 6.30 -16.50
C ASP A 142 -35.28 6.36 -15.46
N ASP A 143 -36.49 5.92 -15.81
CA ASP A 143 -37.62 5.79 -14.88
C ASP A 143 -37.42 4.65 -13.86
N GLU A 144 -36.84 3.55 -14.26
CA GLU A 144 -36.48 2.47 -13.35
C GLU A 144 -35.39 2.93 -12.37
N ILE A 145 -34.37 3.65 -12.85
CA ILE A 145 -33.33 4.24 -12.01
C ILE A 145 -33.94 5.26 -11.02
N ALA A 146 -34.88 6.07 -11.47
CA ALA A 146 -35.60 7.01 -10.59
C ALA A 146 -36.40 6.28 -9.50
N THR A 147 -37.01 5.14 -9.84
CA THR A 147 -37.71 4.29 -8.88
C THR A 147 -36.76 3.72 -7.83
N LEU A 148 -35.63 3.14 -8.25
CA LEU A 148 -34.60 2.63 -7.35
C LEU A 148 -34.08 3.70 -6.37
N ARG A 149 -33.97 4.95 -6.82
CA ARG A 149 -33.61 6.08 -5.96
C ARG A 149 -34.69 6.42 -4.95
N SER A 150 -35.95 6.49 -5.41
CA SER A 150 -37.10 6.81 -4.54
C SER A 150 -37.29 5.77 -3.44
N GLU A 151 -37.04 4.51 -3.76
CA GLU A 151 -37.10 3.37 -2.85
C GLU A 151 -35.83 3.22 -1.99
N ARG A 152 -34.83 4.08 -2.17
CA ARG A 152 -33.54 4.06 -1.48
C ARG A 152 -32.75 2.76 -1.66
N VAL A 153 -32.96 2.05 -2.76
CA VAL A 153 -32.16 0.88 -3.15
C VAL A 153 -30.76 1.33 -3.57
N VAL A 154 -30.68 2.50 -4.24
CA VAL A 154 -29.41 3.17 -4.55
C VAL A 154 -29.35 4.52 -3.87
N ALA A 155 -28.16 4.89 -3.36
CA ALA A 155 -27.91 6.20 -2.78
C ALA A 155 -27.24 7.09 -3.80
N ASP A 156 -27.74 8.33 -3.96
CA ASP A 156 -27.06 9.34 -4.76
C ASP A 156 -25.96 10.05 -3.96
N ALA A 157 -24.98 10.60 -4.70
CA ALA A 157 -24.08 11.56 -4.11
C ALA A 157 -24.87 12.75 -3.57
N PRO A 158 -24.51 13.31 -2.41
CA PRO A 158 -25.18 14.49 -1.88
C PRO A 158 -25.14 15.64 -2.90
N ALA A 159 -26.24 16.35 -3.00
CA ALA A 159 -26.40 17.47 -3.93
C ALA A 159 -25.26 18.50 -3.73
N GLY A 160 -24.46 18.76 -4.76
CA GLY A 160 -23.28 19.64 -4.70
C GLY A 160 -21.98 18.98 -5.17
N ALA A 161 -21.95 17.67 -5.32
CA ALA A 161 -20.74 16.95 -5.74
C ALA A 161 -20.43 17.08 -7.25
N ALA A 162 -21.43 17.28 -8.08
CA ALA A 162 -21.27 17.30 -9.55
C ALA A 162 -20.67 18.61 -10.10
N SER A 163 -20.88 19.73 -9.41
CA SER A 163 -20.46 21.06 -9.90
C SER A 163 -18.96 21.34 -9.80
N ALA A 164 -18.23 20.58 -9.00
CA ALA A 164 -16.79 20.82 -8.77
C ALA A 164 -15.90 20.17 -9.85
N ILE A 165 -16.40 19.19 -10.60
CA ILE A 165 -15.61 18.45 -11.59
C ILE A 165 -15.53 19.21 -12.92
N GLU A 166 -16.60 19.88 -13.31
CA GLU A 166 -16.65 20.69 -14.57
C GLU A 166 -15.76 21.94 -14.48
N ALA A 167 -15.66 22.57 -13.31
CA ALA A 167 -14.84 23.76 -13.12
C ALA A 167 -13.32 23.52 -13.11
N ALA A 168 -12.88 22.30 -12.92
CA ALA A 168 -11.46 21.94 -12.89
C ALA A 168 -10.92 21.47 -14.27
N SER A 169 -11.80 21.33 -15.27
CA SER A 169 -11.47 20.85 -16.63
C SER A 169 -11.49 21.97 -17.69
N SER A 170 -11.71 23.20 -17.26
CA SER A 170 -11.62 24.43 -18.09
C SER A 170 -10.40 25.25 -17.72
#